data_1329f70d9b0c925ac367bbd52e20dd0b
#
_entry.id   1329f70d9b0c925ac367bbd52e20dd0b
#
_cell.length_a   1.000
_cell.length_b   1.000
_cell.length_c   1.000
_cell.angle_alpha   90.00
_cell.angle_beta   90.00
_cell.angle_gamma   90.00
#
_symmetry.space_group_name_H-M   'P 1'
#
loop_
_entity.id
_entity.type
_entity.pdbx_description
1 polymer ?
#
loop_
_entity_poly.entity_id
_entity_poly.type
_entity_poly.pdbx_seq_one_letter_code
_entity_poly.pdbx_strand_id
1 'polypeptide(L)'
;KVTIEHVREASQKIEENKEEASLKSYPLHEKLVILSIMKANGSSTGEIYTSYKTLCKTVGKDELTQRRITQMLSEIELSGIISGRLIHQGIHGRTKKYKLTISSEMIKKSFKDELTLQDII
;
A
#
# COMPACT_ATOMS: atom_id res chain seq x y z
N LYS A 1 -19.62 -27.23 21.28
CA LYS A 1 -20.71 -26.37 20.84
C LYS A 1 -20.15 -25.06 20.27
N VAL A 2 -20.32 -24.79 18.99
CA VAL A 2 -19.81 -23.60 18.35
C VAL A 2 -20.69 -22.40 18.72
N THR A 3 -20.09 -21.35 19.26
CA THR A 3 -20.78 -20.11 19.58
C THR A 3 -20.69 -19.11 18.43
N ILE A 4 -21.53 -18.07 18.46
CA ILE A 4 -21.50 -16.99 17.48
C ILE A 4 -20.13 -16.29 17.48
N GLU A 5 -19.52 -16.14 18.65
CA GLU A 5 -18.20 -15.52 18.80
C GLU A 5 -17.12 -16.33 18.08
N HIS A 6 -17.16 -17.67 18.20
CA HIS A 6 -16.22 -18.53 17.50
C HIS A 6 -16.35 -18.41 15.97
N VAL A 7 -17.56 -18.27 15.45
CA VAL A 7 -17.81 -18.09 14.02
C VAL A 7 -17.24 -16.75 13.55
N ARG A 8 -17.42 -15.69 14.32
CA ARG A 8 -16.88 -14.37 13.99
C ARG A 8 -15.36 -14.36 13.96
N GLU A 9 -14.72 -14.97 14.96
CA GLU A 9 -13.26 -15.08 15.02
C GLU A 9 -12.71 -15.85 13.83
N ALA A 10 -13.33 -16.95 13.45
CA ALA A 10 -12.92 -17.75 12.30
C ALA A 10 -13.05 -16.96 10.99
N SER A 11 -14.16 -16.23 10.79
CA SER A 11 -14.40 -15.41 9.61
C SER A 11 -13.38 -14.27 9.50
N GLN A 12 -13.10 -13.60 10.62
CA GLN A 12 -12.13 -12.51 10.67
C GLN A 12 -10.73 -13.00 10.31
N LYS A 13 -10.33 -14.14 10.83
CA LYS A 13 -9.03 -14.75 10.57
C LYS A 13 -8.88 -15.15 9.10
N ILE A 14 -9.93 -15.63 8.46
CA ILE A 14 -9.94 -15.98 7.04
C ILE A 14 -9.73 -14.72 6.20
N GLU A 15 -10.39 -13.61 6.53
CA GLU A 15 -10.24 -12.34 5.83
C GLU A 15 -8.82 -11.78 5.97
N GLU A 16 -8.24 -11.82 7.18
CA GLU A 16 -6.86 -11.40 7.43
C GLU A 16 -5.87 -12.22 6.59
N ASN A 17 -6.08 -13.53 6.49
CA ASN A 17 -5.23 -14.39 5.69
C ASN A 17 -5.33 -14.07 4.20
N LYS A 18 -6.51 -13.71 3.71
CA LYS A 18 -6.72 -13.31 2.33
C LYS A 18 -6.02 -11.97 2.03
N GLU A 19 -6.12 -11.00 2.92
CA GLU A 19 -5.43 -9.72 2.79
C GLU A 19 -3.91 -9.92 2.75
N GLU A 20 -3.38 -10.72 3.66
CA GLU A 20 -1.95 -11.04 3.71
C GLU A 20 -1.50 -11.71 2.41
N ALA A 21 -2.24 -12.69 1.91
CA ALA A 21 -1.93 -13.36 0.66
C ALA A 21 -1.95 -12.41 -0.53
N SER A 22 -2.94 -11.52 -0.60
CA SER A 22 -3.04 -10.48 -1.61
C SER A 22 -1.82 -9.56 -1.60
N LEU A 23 -1.44 -9.08 -0.42
CA LEU A 23 -0.29 -8.20 -0.27
C LEU A 23 1.00 -8.87 -0.70
N LYS A 24 1.21 -10.12 -0.33
CA LYS A 24 2.40 -10.90 -0.70
C LYS A 24 2.49 -11.14 -2.20
N SER A 25 1.37 -11.16 -2.90
CA SER A 25 1.33 -11.42 -4.34
C SER A 25 1.76 -10.25 -5.20
N TYR A 26 1.82 -9.03 -4.66
CA TYR A 26 2.24 -7.87 -5.42
C TYR A 26 3.71 -7.94 -5.82
N PRO A 27 4.05 -7.52 -7.04
CA PRO A 27 5.45 -7.36 -7.44
C PRO A 27 6.20 -6.37 -6.55
N LEU A 28 7.52 -6.43 -6.57
CA LEU A 28 8.37 -5.61 -5.70
C LEU A 28 8.07 -4.11 -5.80
N HIS A 29 7.96 -3.56 -7.01
CA HIS A 29 7.71 -2.12 -7.18
C HIS A 29 6.37 -1.69 -6.60
N GLU A 30 5.34 -2.53 -6.72
CA GLU A 30 4.04 -2.25 -6.12
C GLU A 30 4.12 -2.30 -4.59
N LYS A 31 4.88 -3.24 -4.03
CA LYS A 31 5.16 -3.28 -2.59
C LYS A 31 5.85 -2.01 -2.12
N LEU A 32 6.80 -1.50 -2.90
CA LEU A 32 7.49 -0.24 -2.59
C LEU A 32 6.52 0.95 -2.61
N VAL A 33 5.58 0.97 -3.54
CA VAL A 33 4.53 2.01 -3.59
C VAL A 33 3.65 1.94 -2.34
N ILE A 34 3.22 0.75 -1.96
CA ILE A 34 2.39 0.54 -0.76
C ILE A 34 3.15 1.01 0.49
N LEU A 35 4.43 0.68 0.61
CA LEU A 35 5.27 1.13 1.72
C LEU A 35 5.43 2.66 1.73
N SER A 36 5.51 3.28 0.56
CA SER A 36 5.59 4.74 0.44
C SER A 36 4.33 5.40 1.00
N ILE A 37 3.16 4.85 0.71
CA ILE A 37 1.88 5.34 1.23
C ILE A 37 1.82 5.12 2.74
N MET A 38 2.30 3.97 3.23
CA MET A 38 2.33 3.66 4.65
C MET A 38 3.17 4.70 5.43
N LYS A 39 4.30 5.10 4.88
CA LYS A 39 5.20 6.06 5.52
C LYS A 39 4.68 7.50 5.45
N ALA A 40 3.91 7.81 4.43
CA ALA A 40 3.39 9.17 4.19
C ALA A 40 1.90 9.09 3.85
N ASN A 41 1.11 8.59 4.80
CA ASN A 41 -0.34 8.41 4.65
C ASN A 41 -1.02 9.76 4.36
N GLY A 42 -1.91 9.78 3.39
CA GLY A 42 -2.58 11.00 2.96
C GLY A 42 -1.78 11.83 1.96
N SER A 43 -0.81 11.23 1.28
CA SER A 43 0.07 11.91 0.33
C SER A 43 -0.51 11.94 -1.09
N SER A 44 -0.10 12.96 -1.84
CA SER A 44 -0.40 13.08 -3.27
C SER A 44 0.46 12.12 -4.09
N THR A 45 0.09 11.93 -5.36
CA THR A 45 0.85 11.10 -6.31
C THR A 45 2.32 11.54 -6.37
N GLY A 46 2.58 12.86 -6.44
CA GLY A 46 3.95 13.37 -6.49
C GLY A 46 4.76 13.07 -5.24
N GLU A 47 4.14 13.22 -4.07
CA GLU A 47 4.77 12.91 -2.79
C GLU A 47 5.06 11.43 -2.65
N ILE A 48 4.12 10.59 -3.08
CA ILE A 48 4.29 9.13 -3.09
C ILE A 48 5.45 8.75 -4.00
N TYR A 49 5.52 9.35 -5.19
CA TYR A 49 6.59 9.07 -6.14
C TYR A 49 7.97 9.45 -5.58
N THR A 50 8.07 10.59 -4.91
CA THR A 50 9.32 11.02 -4.27
C THR A 50 9.76 10.02 -3.19
N SER A 51 8.84 9.58 -2.34
CA SER A 51 9.09 8.57 -1.31
C SER A 51 9.50 7.24 -1.93
N TYR A 52 8.79 6.81 -2.97
CA TYR A 52 9.08 5.59 -3.72
C TYR A 52 10.50 5.60 -4.31
N LYS A 53 10.93 6.71 -4.92
CA LYS A 53 12.29 6.84 -5.45
C LYS A 53 13.34 6.67 -4.37
N THR A 54 13.10 7.23 -3.19
CA THR A 54 14.00 7.09 -2.04
C THR A 54 14.09 5.63 -1.61
N LEU A 55 12.96 4.92 -1.54
CA LEU A 55 12.94 3.51 -1.20
C LEU A 55 13.67 2.66 -2.24
N CYS A 56 13.49 2.96 -3.52
CA CYS A 56 14.21 2.27 -4.60
C CYS A 56 15.72 2.40 -4.43
N LYS A 57 16.21 3.59 -4.11
CA LYS A 57 17.64 3.81 -3.83
C LYS A 57 18.12 2.97 -2.66
N THR A 58 17.34 2.94 -1.59
CA THR A 58 17.70 2.20 -0.38
C THR A 58 17.83 0.71 -0.65
N VAL A 59 16.96 0.14 -1.48
CA VAL A 59 16.97 -1.30 -1.78
C VAL A 59 17.78 -1.65 -3.02
N GLY A 60 18.38 -0.67 -3.68
CA GLY A 60 19.23 -0.89 -4.86
C GLY A 60 18.48 -1.28 -6.12
N LYS A 61 17.27 -0.76 -6.30
CA LYS A 61 16.46 -1.01 -7.49
C LYS A 61 16.28 0.26 -8.31
N ASP A 62 16.21 0.09 -9.63
CA ASP A 62 15.93 1.20 -10.53
C ASP A 62 14.46 1.61 -10.41
N GLU A 63 14.23 2.92 -10.33
CA GLU A 63 12.89 3.46 -10.24
C GLU A 63 12.16 3.39 -11.59
N LEU A 64 10.85 3.16 -11.53
CA LEU A 64 9.97 3.26 -12.67
C LEU A 64 9.54 4.72 -12.84
N THR A 65 8.96 5.05 -14.01
CA THR A 65 8.49 6.41 -14.27
C THR A 65 7.29 6.78 -13.38
N GLN A 66 7.10 8.08 -13.17
CA GLN A 66 5.94 8.57 -12.41
C GLN A 66 4.63 8.14 -13.07
N ARG A 67 4.58 8.13 -14.39
CA ARG A 67 3.39 7.68 -15.14
C ARG A 67 3.05 6.23 -14.80
N ARG A 68 4.06 5.35 -14.74
CA ARG A 68 3.86 3.95 -14.38
C ARG A 68 3.36 3.81 -12.94
N ILE A 69 3.92 4.59 -12.03
CA ILE A 69 3.49 4.58 -10.62
C ILE A 69 2.05 5.07 -10.49
N THR A 70 1.65 6.08 -11.26
CA THR A 70 0.27 6.56 -11.28
C THR A 70 -0.69 5.46 -11.73
N GLN A 71 -0.31 4.67 -12.74
CA GLN A 71 -1.10 3.51 -13.17
C GLN A 71 -1.20 2.45 -12.08
N MET A 72 -0.09 2.17 -11.40
CA MET A 72 -0.06 1.22 -10.28
C MET A 72 -0.97 1.66 -9.14
N LEU A 73 -0.97 2.95 -8.81
CA LEU A 73 -1.85 3.49 -7.78
C LEU A 73 -3.32 3.23 -8.10
N SER A 74 -3.71 3.42 -9.36
CA SER A 74 -5.08 3.14 -9.80
C SER A 74 -5.42 1.66 -9.66
N GLU A 75 -4.51 0.77 -10.02
CA GLU A 75 -4.70 -0.67 -9.89
C GLU A 75 -4.80 -1.11 -8.44
N ILE A 76 -3.94 -0.57 -7.57
CA ILE A 76 -3.95 -0.89 -6.14
C ILE A 76 -5.24 -0.35 -5.49
N GLU A 77 -5.68 0.84 -5.90
CA GLU A 77 -6.94 1.42 -5.43
C GLU A 77 -8.13 0.51 -5.74
N LEU A 78 -8.16 -0.06 -6.94
CA LEU A 78 -9.22 -0.99 -7.33
C LEU A 78 -9.27 -2.23 -6.44
N SER A 79 -8.13 -2.67 -5.91
CA SER A 79 -8.09 -3.82 -5.01
C SER A 79 -8.60 -3.50 -3.60
N GLY A 80 -8.78 -2.23 -3.27
CA GLY A 80 -9.31 -1.78 -1.98
C GLY A 80 -8.27 -1.60 -0.88
N ILE A 81 -6.99 -1.83 -1.16
CA ILE A 81 -5.91 -1.68 -0.16
C ILE A 81 -5.61 -0.22 0.15
N ILE A 82 -5.79 0.64 -0.85
CA ILE A 82 -5.65 2.09 -0.68
C ILE A 82 -6.93 2.79 -1.12
N SER A 83 -7.14 3.99 -0.62
CA SER A 83 -8.26 4.84 -0.97
C SER A 83 -7.75 6.18 -1.44
N GLY A 84 -8.19 6.62 -2.62
CA GLY A 84 -7.84 7.93 -3.17
C GLY A 84 -8.96 8.92 -2.97
N ARG A 85 -8.61 10.13 -2.57
CA ARG A 85 -9.57 11.22 -2.37
C ARG A 85 -9.14 12.46 -3.15
N LEU A 86 -10.05 12.99 -3.95
CA LEU A 86 -9.83 14.25 -4.67
C LEU A 86 -10.01 15.42 -3.72
N ILE A 87 -9.01 16.31 -3.71
CA ILE A 87 -9.03 17.52 -2.91
C ILE A 87 -8.94 18.72 -3.83
N HIS A 88 -9.87 19.67 -3.67
CA HIS A 88 -9.86 20.90 -4.42
C HIS A 88 -8.91 21.91 -3.77
N GLN A 89 -7.99 22.44 -4.56
CA GLN A 89 -7.01 23.43 -4.10
C GLN A 89 -7.23 24.82 -4.71
N GLY A 90 -8.49 25.18 -4.88
CA GLY A 90 -8.87 26.46 -5.44
C GLY A 90 -8.36 26.64 -6.87
N ILE A 91 -7.59 27.70 -7.12
CA ILE A 91 -7.06 28.02 -8.45
C ILE A 91 -6.01 27.02 -8.94
N HIS A 92 -5.45 26.20 -8.05
CA HIS A 92 -4.45 25.20 -8.39
C HIS A 92 -5.06 23.88 -8.86
N GLY A 93 -6.40 23.78 -8.94
CA GLY A 93 -7.10 22.61 -9.44
C GLY A 93 -7.29 21.50 -8.41
N ARG A 94 -7.27 20.26 -8.89
CA ARG A 94 -7.57 19.08 -8.06
C ARG A 94 -6.30 18.28 -7.82
N THR A 95 -6.13 17.84 -6.57
CA THR A 95 -5.06 16.93 -6.18
C THR A 95 -5.68 15.69 -5.59
N LYS A 96 -5.24 14.51 -6.02
CA LYS A 96 -5.67 13.24 -5.46
C LYS A 96 -4.68 12.81 -4.39
N LYS A 97 -5.19 12.54 -3.20
CA LYS A 97 -4.38 12.05 -2.07
C LYS A 97 -4.80 10.63 -1.72
N TYR A 98 -3.83 9.80 -1.39
CA TYR A 98 -4.04 8.39 -1.10
C TYR A 98 -3.72 8.06 0.34
N LYS A 99 -4.46 7.12 0.90
CA LYS A 99 -4.20 6.59 2.23
C LYS A 99 -4.47 5.08 2.23
N LEU A 100 -3.88 4.40 3.22
CA LEU A 100 -4.12 2.98 3.42
C LEU A 100 -5.50 2.75 4.01
N THR A 101 -6.16 1.67 3.56
CA THR A 101 -7.41 1.19 4.15
C THR A 101 -7.16 0.07 5.15
N ILE A 102 -5.95 -0.46 5.19
CA ILE A 102 -5.53 -1.55 6.08
C ILE A 102 -4.47 -1.04 7.06
N SER A 103 -4.23 -1.80 8.13
CA SER A 103 -3.27 -1.39 9.16
C SER A 103 -1.82 -1.51 8.69
N SER A 104 -0.94 -0.67 9.23
CA SER A 104 0.49 -0.76 8.95
C SER A 104 1.07 -2.06 9.48
N GLU A 105 0.52 -2.61 10.56
CA GLU A 105 0.93 -3.91 11.10
C GLU A 105 0.68 -5.04 10.09
N MET A 106 -0.45 -5.01 9.39
CA MET A 106 -0.77 -5.99 8.36
C MET A 106 0.25 -5.92 7.21
N ILE A 107 0.62 -4.71 6.80
CA ILE A 107 1.62 -4.50 5.74
C ILE A 107 2.98 -5.04 6.16
N LYS A 108 3.44 -4.69 7.35
CA LYS A 108 4.71 -5.17 7.88
C LYS A 108 4.74 -6.69 8.00
N LYS A 109 3.67 -7.28 8.50
CA LYS A 109 3.51 -8.73 8.62
C LYS A 109 3.58 -9.41 7.24
N SER A 110 2.92 -8.83 6.25
CA SER A 110 2.84 -9.40 4.91
C SER A 110 4.16 -9.33 4.16
N PHE A 111 4.97 -8.30 4.42
CA PHE A 111 6.22 -8.05 3.70
C PHE A 111 7.46 -8.50 4.45
N LYS A 112 7.33 -9.02 5.68
CA LYS A 112 8.48 -9.37 6.52
C LYS A 112 9.39 -10.45 5.91
N ASP A 113 8.84 -11.31 5.07
CA ASP A 113 9.60 -12.38 4.44
C ASP A 113 10.31 -11.94 3.15
N GLU A 114 10.06 -10.73 2.69
CA GLU A 114 10.72 -10.16 1.52
C GLU A 114 12.07 -9.58 1.95
N LEU A 115 13.16 -10.29 1.64
CA LEU A 115 14.51 -9.90 2.05
C LEU A 115 14.88 -8.49 1.58
N THR A 116 14.48 -8.13 0.37
CA THR A 116 14.77 -6.82 -0.22
C THR A 116 14.18 -5.67 0.60
N LEU A 117 13.07 -5.91 1.30
CA LEU A 117 12.33 -4.87 2.03
C LEU A 117 12.66 -4.79 3.52
N GLN A 118 13.49 -5.67 4.05
CA GLN A 118 13.74 -5.74 5.50
C GLN A 118 14.33 -4.45 6.08
N ASP A 119 15.15 -3.75 5.32
CA ASP A 119 15.79 -2.52 5.80
C ASP A 119 14.84 -1.31 5.81
N ILE A 120 13.68 -1.42 5.17
CA ILE A 120 12.75 -0.29 5.01
C ILE A 120 11.37 -0.52 5.64
N ILE A 121 11.15 -1.69 6.21
CA ILE A 121 9.89 -2.01 6.92
C ILE A 121 9.87 -1.46 8.37
#